data_446e04cb39cfe1f8af70deceae7299d8
#
_entry.id   446e04cb39cfe1f8af70deceae7299d8
#
_cell.length_a   1.000
_cell.length_b   1.000
_cell.length_c   1.000
_cell.angle_alpha   90.00
_cell.angle_beta   90.00
_cell.angle_gamma   90.00
#
_symmetry.space_group_name_H-M   'P 1'
#
loop_
_entity.id
_entity.type
_entity.pdbx_description
1 polymer ?
#
loop_
_entity_poly.entity_id
_entity_poly.type
_entity_poly.pdbx_seq_one_letter_code
_entity_poly.pdbx_strand_id
1 'polypeptide(L)'
;MDSNVGLAIQCVGVLLITLLSIFIRSSIKSNALNYWTAAWASLSLALLSLLAGFHIAPTETIFYSAYFFGEYVFGLLFIAGCRSQTTGASLTRKHVYVLIPAVVVSLVLPHASRDFNDLFMIHAAIVASLFLVAFFSIRTRAQSENPTPGIRLMSMALLLLTIGFLHYVPVFATRKGLWGVHVPLSYLQYTSIFDLLFEILLGFGTVMVLMESVRRELQTANGELLKARDQLELMVQMDPLTEALNRHAFHSLLRGPENGKETVASGSVAVLDIDNLKPINDTLGHTTGDKAIRAVARATRSLVRADDMLFRWGGDEFLVLMFKLPQPDASRRMEKLNHILEENC
;
A
#
# COMPACT_ATOMS: atom_id res chain seq x y z
N MET A 1 -22.99 -5.43 39.04
CA MET A 1 -23.05 -4.50 37.90
C MET A 1 -24.19 -4.98 37.02
N ASP A 2 -25.17 -4.14 36.71
CA ASP A 2 -26.30 -4.57 35.89
C ASP A 2 -25.80 -5.04 34.54
N SER A 3 -26.35 -6.15 34.01
CA SER A 3 -25.92 -6.72 32.71
C SER A 3 -25.97 -5.71 31.55
N ASN A 4 -26.77 -4.68 31.68
CA ASN A 4 -26.92 -3.60 30.72
C ASN A 4 -25.73 -2.60 30.67
N VAL A 5 -24.97 -2.49 31.77
CA VAL A 5 -23.82 -1.56 31.82
C VAL A 5 -22.66 -2.03 30.90
N GLY A 6 -22.38 -3.34 30.90
CA GLY A 6 -21.37 -3.90 29.98
C GLY A 6 -21.73 -3.68 28.51
N LEU A 7 -22.99 -3.94 28.15
CA LEU A 7 -23.51 -3.71 26.81
C LEU A 7 -23.47 -2.22 26.42
N ALA A 8 -23.85 -1.32 27.33
CA ALA A 8 -23.79 0.13 27.07
C ALA A 8 -22.34 0.61 26.82
N ILE A 9 -21.38 0.09 27.59
CA ILE A 9 -19.94 0.37 27.37
C ILE A 9 -19.49 -0.14 25.98
N GLN A 10 -19.92 -1.35 25.61
CA GLN A 10 -19.60 -1.92 24.29
C GLN A 10 -20.23 -1.08 23.17
N CYS A 11 -21.49 -0.64 23.29
CA CYS A 11 -22.14 0.24 22.31
C CYS A 11 -21.33 1.54 22.10
N VAL A 12 -20.92 2.20 23.17
CA VAL A 12 -20.10 3.43 23.10
C VAL A 12 -18.75 3.15 22.43
N GLY A 13 -18.07 2.06 22.81
CA GLY A 13 -16.78 1.69 22.23
C GLY A 13 -16.85 1.41 20.74
N VAL A 14 -17.83 0.63 20.29
CA VAL A 14 -18.03 0.32 18.87
C VAL A 14 -18.46 1.56 18.07
N LEU A 15 -19.26 2.45 18.66
CA LEU A 15 -19.61 3.72 18.04
C LEU A 15 -18.36 4.60 17.82
N LEU A 16 -17.45 4.65 18.79
CA LEU A 16 -16.19 5.37 18.64
C LEU A 16 -15.29 4.77 17.53
N ILE A 17 -15.22 3.44 17.43
CA ILE A 17 -14.52 2.76 16.33
C ILE A 17 -15.16 3.13 14.99
N THR A 18 -16.48 3.16 14.91
CA THR A 18 -17.23 3.54 13.71
C THR A 18 -16.91 4.98 13.30
N LEU A 19 -16.97 5.93 14.22
CA LEU A 19 -16.65 7.34 13.97
C LEU A 19 -15.20 7.51 13.49
N LEU A 20 -14.26 6.82 14.14
CA LEU A 20 -12.86 6.81 13.72
C LEU A 20 -12.71 6.25 12.28
N SER A 21 -13.40 5.17 11.97
CA SER A 21 -13.41 4.54 10.65
C SER A 21 -13.95 5.49 9.56
N ILE A 22 -15.02 6.23 9.87
CA ILE A 22 -15.61 7.25 8.98
C ILE A 22 -14.59 8.39 8.75
N PHE A 23 -13.93 8.84 9.82
CA PHE A 23 -12.91 9.88 9.73
C PHE A 23 -11.72 9.45 8.86
N ILE A 24 -11.19 8.24 9.08
CA ILE A 24 -10.09 7.70 8.26
C ILE A 24 -10.50 7.57 6.80
N ARG A 25 -11.74 7.15 6.52
CA ARG A 25 -12.30 7.04 5.16
C ARG A 25 -12.32 8.36 4.41
N SER A 26 -12.45 9.51 5.08
CA SER A 26 -12.38 10.82 4.44
C SER A 26 -11.00 11.13 3.86
N SER A 27 -9.95 10.53 4.42
CA SER A 27 -8.54 10.75 4.05
C SER A 27 -7.97 9.65 3.16
N ILE A 28 -8.40 8.39 3.36
CA ILE A 28 -7.87 7.22 2.65
C ILE A 28 -8.96 6.60 1.78
N LYS A 29 -8.77 6.63 0.45
CA LYS A 29 -9.66 6.00 -0.51
C LYS A 29 -9.29 4.53 -0.68
N SER A 30 -9.96 3.63 0.04
CA SER A 30 -9.77 2.18 -0.05
C SER A 30 -11.11 1.46 -0.05
N ASN A 31 -11.29 0.51 -0.98
CA ASN A 31 -12.49 -0.32 -1.01
C ASN A 31 -12.62 -1.19 0.25
N ALA A 32 -11.51 -1.71 0.77
CA ALA A 32 -11.49 -2.47 2.01
C ALA A 32 -12.00 -1.62 3.18
N LEU A 33 -11.51 -0.37 3.29
CA LEU A 33 -11.96 0.56 4.32
C LEU A 33 -13.46 0.90 4.21
N ASN A 34 -13.99 1.02 2.98
CA ASN A 34 -15.41 1.22 2.78
C ASN A 34 -16.25 0.08 3.37
N TYR A 35 -15.83 -1.18 3.12
CA TYR A 35 -16.49 -2.35 3.67
C TYR A 35 -16.36 -2.42 5.20
N TRP A 36 -15.17 -2.20 5.76
CA TRP A 36 -14.98 -2.21 7.21
C TRP A 36 -15.73 -1.10 7.92
N THR A 37 -15.78 0.12 7.33
CA THR A 37 -16.58 1.22 7.89
C THR A 37 -18.07 0.87 7.91
N ALA A 38 -18.60 0.29 6.84
CA ALA A 38 -19.98 -0.16 6.78
C ALA A 38 -20.24 -1.32 7.77
N ALA A 39 -19.26 -2.21 7.96
CA ALA A 39 -19.32 -3.28 8.95
C ALA A 39 -19.44 -2.69 10.37
N TRP A 40 -18.55 -1.80 10.77
CA TRP A 40 -18.60 -1.15 12.09
C TRP A 40 -19.91 -0.38 12.32
N ALA A 41 -20.42 0.30 11.30
CA ALA A 41 -21.72 0.98 11.38
C ALA A 41 -22.87 -0.02 11.59
N SER A 42 -22.82 -1.18 10.91
CA SER A 42 -23.82 -2.26 11.10
C SER A 42 -23.78 -2.81 12.53
N LEU A 43 -22.59 -3.06 13.08
CA LEU A 43 -22.43 -3.53 14.46
C LEU A 43 -22.91 -2.50 15.48
N SER A 44 -22.61 -1.20 15.27
CA SER A 44 -23.13 -0.13 16.13
C SER A 44 -24.65 -0.12 16.18
N LEU A 45 -25.32 -0.25 15.02
CA LEU A 45 -26.77 -0.31 14.94
C LEU A 45 -27.32 -1.59 15.58
N ALA A 46 -26.66 -2.72 15.41
CA ALA A 46 -27.01 -3.99 16.02
C ALA A 46 -27.02 -3.89 17.55
N LEU A 47 -25.92 -3.42 18.15
CA LEU A 47 -25.79 -3.29 19.60
C LEU A 47 -26.79 -2.28 20.19
N LEU A 48 -27.05 -1.18 19.49
CA LEU A 48 -28.11 -0.21 19.88
C LEU A 48 -29.51 -0.86 19.83
N SER A 49 -29.77 -1.70 18.82
CA SER A 49 -31.02 -2.45 18.74
C SER A 49 -31.14 -3.44 19.91
N LEU A 50 -30.09 -4.15 20.26
CA LEU A 50 -30.10 -5.06 21.41
C LEU A 50 -30.37 -4.30 22.71
N LEU A 51 -29.71 -3.17 22.92
CA LEU A 51 -29.92 -2.33 24.10
C LEU A 51 -31.36 -1.82 24.19
N ALA A 52 -31.95 -1.41 23.06
CA ALA A 52 -33.36 -0.99 22.98
C ALA A 52 -34.32 -2.15 23.28
N GLY A 53 -34.01 -3.36 22.78
CA GLY A 53 -34.82 -4.56 23.01
C GLY A 53 -34.95 -4.94 24.50
N PHE A 54 -33.95 -4.65 25.31
CA PHE A 54 -34.04 -4.88 26.76
C PHE A 54 -34.87 -3.85 27.52
N HIS A 55 -35.25 -2.72 26.90
CA HIS A 55 -35.97 -1.63 27.55
C HIS A 55 -37.40 -1.41 27.00
N ILE A 56 -37.71 -1.90 25.80
CA ILE A 56 -38.94 -1.57 25.08
C ILE A 56 -39.75 -2.86 24.82
N ALA A 57 -40.50 -3.33 25.86
CA ALA A 57 -41.53 -4.34 25.65
C ALA A 57 -42.84 -3.67 25.13
N PRO A 58 -43.61 -4.28 24.20
CA PRO A 58 -43.58 -5.66 23.70
C PRO A 58 -42.88 -5.88 22.34
N THR A 59 -42.04 -4.95 21.89
CA THR A 59 -41.38 -4.99 20.55
C THR A 59 -40.01 -5.65 20.55
N GLU A 60 -39.63 -6.32 21.63
CA GLU A 60 -38.33 -6.96 21.84
C GLU A 60 -37.92 -7.88 20.68
N THR A 61 -38.86 -8.66 20.14
CA THR A 61 -38.59 -9.58 19.00
C THR A 61 -38.07 -8.87 17.77
N ILE A 62 -38.60 -7.66 17.48
CA ILE A 62 -38.14 -6.85 16.33
C ILE A 62 -36.70 -6.38 16.58
N PHE A 63 -36.39 -5.92 17.78
CA PHE A 63 -35.09 -5.44 18.14
C PHE A 63 -34.02 -6.57 18.16
N TYR A 64 -34.38 -7.77 18.63
CA TYR A 64 -33.53 -8.95 18.57
C TYR A 64 -33.28 -9.39 17.11
N SER A 65 -34.29 -9.36 16.25
CA SER A 65 -34.13 -9.62 14.82
C SER A 65 -33.17 -8.61 14.18
N ALA A 66 -33.30 -7.33 14.50
CA ALA A 66 -32.42 -6.28 14.00
C ALA A 66 -30.96 -6.45 14.51
N TYR A 67 -30.79 -6.85 15.77
CA TYR A 67 -29.49 -7.17 16.35
C TYR A 67 -28.83 -8.34 15.61
N PHE A 68 -29.47 -9.48 15.49
CA PHE A 68 -28.92 -10.64 14.80
C PHE A 68 -28.58 -10.32 13.34
N PHE A 69 -29.49 -9.65 12.63
CA PHE A 69 -29.23 -9.23 11.25
C PHE A 69 -28.02 -8.32 11.15
N GLY A 70 -27.92 -7.31 12.00
CA GLY A 70 -26.81 -6.35 12.00
C GLY A 70 -25.45 -7.01 12.26
N GLU A 71 -25.38 -7.99 13.18
CA GLU A 71 -24.14 -8.74 13.43
C GLU A 71 -23.76 -9.66 12.25
N TYR A 72 -24.73 -10.29 11.60
CA TYR A 72 -24.43 -11.09 10.40
C TYR A 72 -23.94 -10.22 9.25
N VAL A 73 -24.53 -9.03 9.06
CA VAL A 73 -24.09 -8.05 8.08
C VAL A 73 -22.68 -7.53 8.43
N PHE A 74 -22.39 -7.28 9.71
CA PHE A 74 -21.04 -6.94 10.16
C PHE A 74 -20.02 -8.00 9.71
N GLY A 75 -20.26 -9.27 10.04
CA GLY A 75 -19.34 -10.34 9.67
C GLY A 75 -19.14 -10.49 8.16
N LEU A 76 -20.22 -10.43 7.38
CA LEU A 76 -20.17 -10.53 5.92
C LEU A 76 -19.43 -9.35 5.27
N LEU A 77 -19.69 -8.12 5.71
CA LEU A 77 -18.98 -6.92 5.24
C LEU A 77 -17.51 -6.94 5.67
N PHE A 78 -17.24 -7.45 6.86
CA PHE A 78 -15.85 -7.57 7.34
C PHE A 78 -15.05 -8.57 6.49
N ILE A 79 -15.62 -9.72 6.13
CA ILE A 79 -15.06 -10.69 5.18
C ILE A 79 -14.83 -10.03 3.81
N ALA A 80 -15.80 -9.25 3.32
CA ALA A 80 -15.66 -8.53 2.05
C ALA A 80 -14.47 -7.56 2.07
N GLY A 81 -14.29 -6.82 3.18
CA GLY A 81 -13.14 -5.96 3.40
C GLY A 81 -11.81 -6.73 3.40
N CYS A 82 -11.75 -7.86 4.11
CA CYS A 82 -10.58 -8.73 4.11
C CYS A 82 -10.22 -9.24 2.70
N ARG A 83 -11.21 -9.69 1.93
CA ARG A 83 -11.01 -10.12 0.54
C ARG A 83 -10.59 -8.98 -0.37
N SER A 84 -11.22 -7.80 -0.23
CA SER A 84 -10.84 -6.61 -0.99
C SER A 84 -9.38 -6.22 -0.73
N GLN A 85 -8.93 -6.29 0.53
CA GLN A 85 -7.56 -5.99 0.92
C GLN A 85 -6.54 -6.99 0.36
N THR A 86 -6.89 -8.27 0.29
CA THR A 86 -5.96 -9.34 -0.13
C THR A 86 -5.94 -9.57 -1.63
N THR A 87 -7.10 -9.54 -2.29
CA THR A 87 -7.26 -9.90 -3.70
C THR A 87 -7.68 -8.75 -4.60
N GLY A 88 -8.01 -7.58 -4.02
CA GLY A 88 -8.61 -6.45 -4.76
C GLY A 88 -10.06 -6.71 -5.18
N ALA A 89 -10.65 -7.85 -4.79
CA ALA A 89 -12.00 -8.22 -5.21
C ALA A 89 -13.06 -7.31 -4.58
N SER A 90 -13.99 -6.79 -5.38
CA SER A 90 -15.17 -6.08 -4.93
C SER A 90 -16.38 -7.01 -4.83
N LEU A 91 -17.36 -6.62 -4.00
CA LEU A 91 -18.66 -7.32 -3.95
C LEU A 91 -19.36 -7.18 -5.30
N THR A 92 -19.79 -8.32 -5.83
CA THR A 92 -20.63 -8.38 -7.04
C THR A 92 -22.08 -8.64 -6.64
N ARG A 93 -23.03 -8.40 -7.55
CA ARG A 93 -24.47 -8.67 -7.30
C ARG A 93 -24.73 -10.11 -6.85
N LYS A 94 -23.91 -11.07 -7.25
CA LYS A 94 -24.04 -12.48 -6.81
C LYS A 94 -23.80 -12.66 -5.31
N HIS A 95 -22.97 -11.84 -4.69
CA HIS A 95 -22.68 -11.91 -3.25
C HIS A 95 -23.85 -11.40 -2.40
N VAL A 96 -24.80 -10.64 -2.97
CA VAL A 96 -26.01 -10.19 -2.26
C VAL A 96 -26.90 -11.39 -1.86
N TYR A 97 -26.85 -12.48 -2.63
CA TYR A 97 -27.60 -13.70 -2.27
C TYR A 97 -27.15 -14.33 -0.94
N VAL A 98 -25.91 -14.05 -0.49
CA VAL A 98 -25.40 -14.51 0.81
C VAL A 98 -26.12 -13.81 1.99
N LEU A 99 -26.74 -12.65 1.75
CA LEU A 99 -27.57 -11.98 2.77
C LEU A 99 -28.91 -12.68 2.99
N ILE A 100 -29.44 -13.45 2.03
CA ILE A 100 -30.73 -14.11 2.16
C ILE A 100 -30.79 -15.06 3.38
N PRO A 101 -29.82 -15.99 3.58
CA PRO A 101 -29.79 -16.80 4.79
C PRO A 101 -29.69 -15.97 6.07
N ALA A 102 -28.88 -14.87 6.06
CA ALA A 102 -28.75 -13.98 7.20
C ALA A 102 -30.10 -13.34 7.59
N VAL A 103 -30.87 -12.84 6.60
CA VAL A 103 -32.22 -12.30 6.80
C VAL A 103 -33.15 -13.37 7.35
N VAL A 104 -33.20 -14.54 6.72
CA VAL A 104 -34.10 -15.64 7.15
C VAL A 104 -33.79 -16.05 8.59
N VAL A 105 -32.52 -16.29 8.93
CA VAL A 105 -32.11 -16.70 10.28
C VAL A 105 -32.45 -15.61 11.30
N SER A 106 -32.14 -14.34 10.99
CA SER A 106 -32.44 -13.23 11.92
C SER A 106 -33.91 -13.00 12.18
N LEU A 107 -34.79 -13.31 11.22
CA LEU A 107 -36.24 -13.22 11.40
C LEU A 107 -36.83 -14.45 12.12
N VAL A 108 -36.31 -15.65 11.83
CA VAL A 108 -36.88 -16.90 12.40
C VAL A 108 -36.36 -17.13 13.82
N LEU A 109 -35.06 -16.85 14.08
CA LEU A 109 -34.45 -17.18 15.35
C LEU A 109 -35.14 -16.59 16.57
N PRO A 110 -35.57 -15.30 16.62
CA PRO A 110 -36.27 -14.73 17.77
C PRO A 110 -37.66 -15.36 18.07
N HIS A 111 -38.24 -16.09 17.13
CA HIS A 111 -39.49 -16.80 17.31
C HIS A 111 -39.30 -18.24 17.85
N ALA A 112 -38.07 -18.76 17.85
CA ALA A 112 -37.75 -20.11 18.29
C ALA A 112 -37.76 -20.27 19.83
N SER A 113 -37.54 -19.20 20.58
CA SER A 113 -37.65 -19.16 22.05
C SER A 113 -37.98 -17.75 22.54
N ARG A 114 -38.65 -17.66 23.69
CA ARG A 114 -38.89 -16.38 24.38
C ARG A 114 -37.70 -15.91 25.21
N ASP A 115 -36.79 -16.83 25.59
CA ASP A 115 -35.56 -16.46 26.30
C ASP A 115 -34.48 -16.14 25.29
N PHE A 116 -34.01 -14.90 25.28
CA PHE A 116 -32.89 -14.44 24.43
C PHE A 116 -31.65 -15.33 24.57
N ASN A 117 -31.33 -15.78 25.78
CA ASN A 117 -30.16 -16.61 26.04
C ASN A 117 -30.22 -17.98 25.32
N ASP A 118 -31.45 -18.51 25.11
CA ASP A 118 -31.63 -19.78 24.38
C ASP A 118 -31.28 -19.67 22.91
N LEU A 119 -31.42 -18.49 22.34
CA LEU A 119 -31.14 -18.19 20.95
C LEU A 119 -29.62 -17.97 20.71
N PHE A 120 -28.93 -17.55 21.78
CA PHE A 120 -27.57 -17.10 21.70
C PHE A 120 -26.60 -18.21 21.31
N MET A 121 -26.90 -19.48 21.63
CA MET A 121 -26.06 -20.63 21.23
C MET A 121 -25.89 -20.75 19.70
N ILE A 122 -27.00 -20.68 18.97
CA ILE A 122 -27.01 -20.79 17.50
C ILE A 122 -26.40 -19.54 16.89
N HIS A 123 -26.77 -18.38 17.38
CA HIS A 123 -26.23 -17.10 16.96
C HIS A 123 -24.71 -17.04 17.12
N ALA A 124 -24.17 -17.39 18.28
CA ALA A 124 -22.75 -17.41 18.57
C ALA A 124 -21.96 -18.35 17.64
N ALA A 125 -22.52 -19.52 17.32
CA ALA A 125 -21.89 -20.43 16.35
C ALA A 125 -21.81 -19.83 14.94
N ILE A 126 -22.85 -19.10 14.51
CA ILE A 126 -22.85 -18.42 13.21
C ILE A 126 -21.81 -17.29 13.19
N VAL A 127 -21.81 -16.43 14.21
CA VAL A 127 -20.87 -15.30 14.30
C VAL A 127 -19.42 -15.79 14.39
N ALA A 128 -19.14 -16.81 15.20
CA ALA A 128 -17.83 -17.46 15.25
C ALA A 128 -17.39 -17.97 13.88
N SER A 129 -18.30 -18.58 13.12
CA SER A 129 -18.01 -19.06 11.76
C SER A 129 -17.67 -17.90 10.81
N LEU A 130 -18.35 -16.76 10.92
CA LEU A 130 -18.05 -15.57 10.11
C LEU A 130 -16.65 -15.01 10.44
N PHE A 131 -16.28 -14.91 11.71
CA PHE A 131 -14.93 -14.48 12.12
C PHE A 131 -13.86 -15.45 11.66
N LEU A 132 -14.12 -16.75 11.70
CA LEU A 132 -13.21 -17.77 11.20
C LEU A 132 -12.98 -17.63 9.68
N VAL A 133 -14.05 -17.39 8.92
CA VAL A 133 -13.95 -17.12 7.47
C VAL A 133 -13.17 -15.81 7.20
N ALA A 134 -13.39 -14.76 8.00
CA ALA A 134 -12.63 -13.53 7.91
C ALA A 134 -11.13 -13.77 8.20
N PHE A 135 -10.82 -14.57 9.23
CA PHE A 135 -9.45 -14.97 9.56
C PHE A 135 -8.73 -15.64 8.39
N PHE A 136 -9.35 -16.63 7.74
CA PHE A 136 -8.76 -17.26 6.57
C PHE A 136 -8.66 -16.28 5.38
N SER A 137 -9.67 -15.44 5.18
CA SER A 137 -9.71 -14.48 4.08
C SER A 137 -8.56 -13.46 4.13
N ILE A 138 -8.17 -12.96 5.31
CA ILE A 138 -7.05 -12.02 5.44
C ILE A 138 -5.69 -12.71 5.31
N ARG A 139 -5.60 -14.01 5.59
CA ARG A 139 -4.36 -14.79 5.51
C ARG A 139 -4.06 -15.40 4.15
N THR A 140 -5.02 -15.47 3.24
CA THR A 140 -4.90 -16.17 1.95
C THR A 140 -3.70 -15.67 1.12
N ARG A 141 -3.35 -14.39 1.18
CA ARG A 141 -2.17 -13.82 0.49
C ARG A 141 -0.89 -13.89 1.33
N ALA A 142 -1.00 -14.01 2.64
CA ALA A 142 0.15 -14.03 3.55
C ALA A 142 0.93 -15.37 3.53
N GLN A 143 0.43 -16.37 2.80
CA GLN A 143 1.15 -17.65 2.64
C GLN A 143 2.37 -17.56 1.71
N SER A 144 2.45 -16.54 0.84
CA SER A 144 3.60 -16.32 -0.07
C SER A 144 4.67 -15.39 0.50
N GLU A 145 4.37 -14.62 1.54
CA GLU A 145 5.28 -13.70 2.22
C GLU A 145 5.02 -13.74 3.74
N ASN A 146 6.02 -13.41 4.56
CA ASN A 146 5.82 -13.27 6.00
C ASN A 146 4.70 -12.24 6.28
N PRO A 147 3.66 -12.61 7.05
CA PRO A 147 2.54 -11.72 7.31
C PRO A 147 3.03 -10.45 8.03
N THR A 148 2.55 -9.31 7.57
CA THR A 148 2.88 -8.01 8.17
C THR A 148 2.35 -7.91 9.60
N PRO A 149 2.91 -7.01 10.44
CA PRO A 149 2.43 -6.79 11.80
C PRO A 149 0.93 -6.53 11.88
N GLY A 150 0.36 -5.73 10.96
CA GLY A 150 -1.08 -5.45 10.89
C GLY A 150 -1.91 -6.69 10.61
N ILE A 151 -1.50 -7.52 9.64
CA ILE A 151 -2.17 -8.79 9.34
C ILE A 151 -2.08 -9.76 10.53
N ARG A 152 -0.95 -9.81 11.24
CA ARG A 152 -0.80 -10.65 12.44
C ARG A 152 -1.75 -10.22 13.55
N LEU A 153 -1.79 -8.92 13.85
CA LEU A 153 -2.66 -8.34 14.87
C LEU A 153 -4.15 -8.59 14.54
N MET A 154 -4.55 -8.29 13.31
CA MET A 154 -5.92 -8.51 12.84
C MET A 154 -6.32 -9.99 12.87
N SER A 155 -5.42 -10.89 12.45
CA SER A 155 -5.65 -12.33 12.51
C SER A 155 -5.80 -12.82 13.96
N MET A 156 -4.99 -12.30 14.88
CA MET A 156 -5.09 -12.63 16.30
C MET A 156 -6.43 -12.16 16.87
N ALA A 157 -6.86 -10.94 16.58
CA ALA A 157 -8.15 -10.41 17.03
C ALA A 157 -9.32 -11.25 16.50
N LEU A 158 -9.31 -11.61 15.21
CA LEU A 158 -10.34 -12.47 14.60
C LEU A 158 -10.38 -13.87 15.23
N LEU A 159 -9.23 -14.43 15.56
CA LEU A 159 -9.16 -15.73 16.25
C LEU A 159 -9.69 -15.63 17.68
N LEU A 160 -9.34 -14.56 18.41
CA LEU A 160 -9.87 -14.31 19.77
C LEU A 160 -11.38 -14.13 19.77
N LEU A 161 -11.93 -13.36 18.81
CA LEU A 161 -13.37 -13.24 18.62
C LEU A 161 -14.02 -14.58 18.27
N THR A 162 -13.39 -15.38 17.38
CA THR A 162 -13.89 -16.72 17.06
C THR A 162 -13.98 -17.60 18.32
N ILE A 163 -12.94 -17.63 19.14
CA ILE A 163 -12.90 -18.40 20.39
C ILE A 163 -13.89 -17.84 21.40
N GLY A 164 -13.98 -16.51 21.54
CA GLY A 164 -14.91 -15.81 22.43
C GLY A 164 -16.35 -16.17 22.12
N PHE A 165 -16.77 -16.08 20.86
CA PHE A 165 -18.14 -16.47 20.47
C PHE A 165 -18.36 -18.00 20.53
N LEU A 166 -17.37 -18.80 20.12
CA LEU A 166 -17.51 -20.26 20.18
C LEU A 166 -17.67 -20.77 21.63
N HIS A 167 -17.06 -20.11 22.61
CA HIS A 167 -17.17 -20.45 24.02
C HIS A 167 -18.61 -20.33 24.55
N TYR A 168 -19.46 -19.47 23.98
CA TYR A 168 -20.88 -19.38 24.36
C TYR A 168 -21.67 -20.66 24.03
N VAL A 169 -21.25 -21.41 23.00
CA VAL A 169 -21.96 -22.62 22.58
C VAL A 169 -22.01 -23.67 23.71
N PRO A 170 -20.91 -24.14 24.31
CA PRO A 170 -20.96 -25.07 25.43
C PRO A 170 -21.63 -24.49 26.67
N VAL A 171 -21.45 -23.19 26.95
CA VAL A 171 -22.05 -22.54 28.13
C VAL A 171 -23.59 -22.56 28.09
N PHE A 172 -24.17 -22.16 26.97
CA PHE A 172 -25.63 -22.20 26.82
C PHE A 172 -26.17 -23.62 26.58
N ALA A 173 -25.38 -24.57 26.05
CA ALA A 173 -25.73 -25.98 25.99
C ALA A 173 -25.83 -26.61 27.39
N THR A 174 -24.93 -26.28 28.31
CA THR A 174 -25.01 -26.75 29.72
C THR A 174 -26.21 -26.16 30.43
N ARG A 175 -26.56 -24.89 30.19
CA ARG A 175 -27.79 -24.26 30.73
C ARG A 175 -29.04 -25.02 30.31
N LYS A 176 -29.10 -25.54 29.09
CA LYS A 176 -30.21 -26.37 28.58
C LYS A 176 -30.18 -27.80 29.10
N GLY A 177 -29.27 -28.16 29.96
CA GLY A 177 -29.15 -29.52 30.51
C GLY A 177 -28.56 -30.54 29.53
N LEU A 178 -28.02 -30.10 28.39
CA LEU A 178 -27.48 -31.02 27.36
C LEU A 178 -26.18 -31.72 27.83
N TRP A 179 -25.45 -31.17 28.81
CA TRP A 179 -24.17 -31.68 29.26
C TRP A 179 -24.03 -31.90 30.77
N GLY A 180 -25.06 -31.85 31.54
CA GLY A 180 -25.08 -32.26 32.96
C GLY A 180 -24.18 -31.50 33.94
N VAL A 181 -23.47 -30.44 33.48
CA VAL A 181 -22.58 -29.60 34.27
C VAL A 181 -23.26 -28.24 34.52
N HIS A 182 -23.26 -27.78 35.78
CA HIS A 182 -23.78 -26.45 36.12
C HIS A 182 -22.62 -25.42 36.08
N VAL A 183 -22.67 -24.52 35.11
CA VAL A 183 -21.76 -23.39 35.01
C VAL A 183 -22.39 -22.14 35.62
N PRO A 184 -21.71 -21.46 36.57
CA PRO A 184 -22.20 -20.19 37.12
C PRO A 184 -22.27 -19.17 35.99
N LEU A 185 -23.44 -18.59 35.75
CA LEU A 185 -23.66 -17.63 34.65
C LEU A 185 -23.27 -16.19 35.02
N SER A 186 -22.84 -15.98 36.27
CA SER A 186 -22.47 -14.65 36.78
C SER A 186 -21.34 -13.96 35.98
N TYR A 187 -20.45 -14.73 35.34
CA TYR A 187 -19.38 -14.15 34.53
C TYR A 187 -19.88 -13.61 33.17
N LEU A 188 -21.03 -14.06 32.69
CA LEU A 188 -21.60 -13.59 31.41
C LEU A 188 -21.90 -12.08 31.42
N GLN A 189 -22.10 -11.49 32.59
CA GLN A 189 -22.28 -10.04 32.72
C GLN A 189 -21.04 -9.23 32.33
N TYR A 190 -19.86 -9.86 32.24
CA TYR A 190 -18.60 -9.22 31.84
C TYR A 190 -18.21 -9.50 30.39
N THR A 191 -18.90 -10.39 29.69
CA THR A 191 -18.52 -10.83 28.35
C THR A 191 -18.54 -9.71 27.32
N SER A 192 -19.49 -8.79 27.40
CA SER A 192 -19.51 -7.59 26.53
C SER A 192 -18.25 -6.71 26.65
N ILE A 193 -17.58 -6.75 27.80
CA ILE A 193 -16.32 -6.03 28.00
C ILE A 193 -15.17 -6.74 27.29
N PHE A 194 -15.14 -8.08 27.34
CA PHE A 194 -14.14 -8.86 26.61
C PHE A 194 -14.37 -8.78 25.09
N ASP A 195 -15.64 -8.82 24.65
CA ASP A 195 -15.98 -8.65 23.24
C ASP A 195 -15.51 -7.28 22.75
N LEU A 196 -15.77 -6.20 23.50
CA LEU A 196 -15.26 -4.85 23.19
C LEU A 196 -13.74 -4.81 23.11
N LEU A 197 -13.02 -5.47 24.03
CA LEU A 197 -11.56 -5.51 24.01
C LEU A 197 -11.03 -6.14 22.71
N PHE A 198 -11.64 -7.24 22.26
CA PHE A 198 -11.27 -7.91 21.02
C PHE A 198 -11.68 -7.10 19.78
N GLU A 199 -12.81 -6.41 19.83
CA GLU A 199 -13.27 -5.47 18.80
C GLU A 199 -12.33 -4.27 18.66
N ILE A 200 -11.85 -3.70 19.76
CA ILE A 200 -10.81 -2.66 19.75
C ILE A 200 -9.53 -3.18 19.11
N LEU A 201 -9.10 -4.38 19.49
CA LEU A 201 -7.92 -5.02 18.91
C LEU A 201 -8.08 -5.24 17.39
N LEU A 202 -9.29 -5.64 16.96
CA LEU A 202 -9.65 -5.78 15.56
C LEU A 202 -9.61 -4.43 14.84
N GLY A 203 -10.14 -3.38 15.45
CA GLY A 203 -10.08 -2.00 14.94
C GLY A 203 -8.66 -1.52 14.74
N PHE A 204 -7.78 -1.72 15.72
CA PHE A 204 -6.34 -1.42 15.57
C PHE A 204 -5.69 -2.23 14.45
N GLY A 205 -6.02 -3.52 14.34
CA GLY A 205 -5.54 -4.38 13.26
C GLY A 205 -5.91 -3.83 11.87
N THR A 206 -7.16 -3.38 11.70
CA THR A 206 -7.59 -2.78 10.42
C THR A 206 -6.83 -1.49 10.09
N VAL A 207 -6.62 -0.61 11.08
CA VAL A 207 -5.85 0.63 10.90
C VAL A 207 -4.40 0.32 10.53
N MET A 208 -3.76 -0.64 11.22
CA MET A 208 -2.39 -1.04 10.90
C MET A 208 -2.25 -1.58 9.48
N VAL A 209 -3.18 -2.46 9.04
CA VAL A 209 -3.19 -3.00 7.67
C VAL A 209 -3.32 -1.88 6.64
N LEU A 210 -4.18 -0.88 6.89
CA LEU A 210 -4.34 0.29 6.01
C LEU A 210 -3.07 1.15 5.96
N MET A 211 -2.48 1.44 7.11
CA MET A 211 -1.24 2.21 7.19
C MET A 211 -0.08 1.51 6.45
N GLU A 212 0.02 0.20 6.57
CA GLU A 212 1.00 -0.60 5.84
C GLU A 212 0.78 -0.54 4.32
N SER A 213 -0.48 -0.58 3.86
CA SER A 213 -0.78 -0.46 2.42
C SER A 213 -0.44 0.93 1.88
N VAL A 214 -0.80 2.00 2.58
CA VAL A 214 -0.45 3.39 2.22
C VAL A 214 1.08 3.58 2.20
N ARG A 215 1.77 3.05 3.21
CA ARG A 215 3.24 3.12 3.26
C ARG A 215 3.89 2.43 2.05
N ARG A 216 3.41 1.26 1.65
CA ARG A 216 3.92 0.55 0.47
C ARG A 216 3.68 1.35 -0.82
N GLU A 217 2.49 1.91 -0.98
CA GLU A 217 2.15 2.74 -2.14
C GLU A 217 3.07 3.97 -2.24
N LEU A 218 3.28 4.67 -1.11
CA LEU A 218 4.21 5.80 -1.04
C LEU A 218 5.66 5.40 -1.35
N GLN A 219 6.13 4.25 -0.87
CA GLN A 219 7.47 3.75 -1.16
C GLN A 219 7.65 3.43 -2.65
N THR A 220 6.64 2.83 -3.28
CA THR A 220 6.65 2.55 -4.73
C THR A 220 6.67 3.84 -5.54
N ALA A 221 5.77 4.79 -5.25
CA ALA A 221 5.71 6.08 -5.92
C ALA A 221 7.00 6.89 -5.76
N ASN A 222 7.60 6.89 -4.56
CA ASN A 222 8.88 7.57 -4.33
C ASN A 222 10.03 6.90 -5.12
N GLY A 223 10.03 5.58 -5.23
CA GLY A 223 11.00 4.85 -6.06
C GLY A 223 10.87 5.19 -7.55
N GLU A 224 9.66 5.35 -8.06
CA GLU A 224 9.41 5.77 -9.45
C GLU A 224 9.85 7.23 -9.70
N LEU A 225 9.56 8.12 -8.76
CA LEU A 225 10.00 9.52 -8.83
C LEU A 225 11.53 9.64 -8.86
N LEU A 226 12.24 8.88 -8.03
CA LEU A 226 13.71 8.86 -8.03
C LEU A 226 14.26 8.37 -9.38
N LYS A 227 13.72 7.29 -9.94
CA LYS A 227 14.11 6.80 -11.27
C LYS A 227 13.86 7.82 -12.36
N ALA A 228 12.70 8.48 -12.36
CA ALA A 228 12.38 9.52 -13.33
C ALA A 228 13.33 10.73 -13.20
N ARG A 229 13.65 11.14 -11.95
CA ARG A 229 14.63 12.19 -11.70
C ARG A 229 16.00 11.82 -12.26
N ASP A 230 16.51 10.61 -11.97
CA ASP A 230 17.82 10.17 -12.41
C ASP A 230 17.89 10.09 -13.95
N GLN A 231 16.79 9.67 -14.61
CA GLN A 231 16.70 9.70 -16.07
C GLN A 231 16.74 11.13 -16.63
N LEU A 232 16.05 12.08 -16.00
CA LEU A 232 16.08 13.49 -16.39
C LEU A 232 17.48 14.08 -16.19
N GLU A 233 18.16 13.76 -15.08
CA GLU A 233 19.53 14.20 -14.82
C GLU A 233 20.50 13.68 -15.91
N LEU A 234 20.37 12.41 -16.33
CA LEU A 234 21.15 11.84 -17.42
C LEU A 234 20.87 12.57 -18.76
N MET A 235 19.59 12.85 -19.08
CA MET A 235 19.24 13.60 -20.29
C MET A 235 19.83 15.03 -20.29
N VAL A 236 19.88 15.66 -19.12
CA VAL A 236 20.48 17.01 -18.96
C VAL A 236 22.00 16.99 -19.07
N GLN A 237 22.67 15.83 -18.89
CA GLN A 237 24.14 15.71 -19.01
C GLN A 237 24.65 15.45 -20.44
N MET A 238 23.75 15.09 -21.35
CA MET A 238 24.10 14.81 -22.75
C MET A 238 23.77 16.00 -23.65
N ASP A 239 24.62 16.24 -24.67
CA ASP A 239 24.31 17.16 -25.74
C ASP A 239 23.39 16.46 -26.76
N PRO A 240 22.20 17.03 -27.10
CA PRO A 240 21.23 16.34 -27.94
C PRO A 240 21.66 16.23 -29.43
N LEU A 241 22.63 17.05 -29.87
CA LEU A 241 23.11 17.02 -31.24
C LEU A 241 24.20 15.98 -31.46
N THR A 242 25.11 15.80 -30.50
CA THR A 242 26.34 15.02 -30.66
C THR A 242 26.40 13.77 -29.80
N GLU A 243 25.47 13.61 -28.84
CA GLU A 243 25.50 12.56 -27.82
C GLU A 243 26.80 12.57 -26.97
N ALA A 244 27.57 13.63 -27.04
CA ALA A 244 28.67 13.91 -26.12
C ALA A 244 28.11 14.40 -24.78
N LEU A 245 28.94 14.31 -23.74
CA LEU A 245 28.60 14.96 -22.47
C LEU A 245 28.56 16.49 -22.67
N ASN A 246 27.65 17.18 -22.03
CA ASN A 246 27.56 18.63 -22.12
C ASN A 246 28.40 19.32 -21.03
N ARG A 247 28.50 20.65 -21.08
CA ARG A 247 29.22 21.46 -20.10
C ARG A 247 28.70 21.25 -18.66
N HIS A 248 27.42 20.95 -18.49
CA HIS A 248 26.84 20.69 -17.16
C HIS A 248 27.39 19.38 -16.55
N ALA A 249 27.55 18.35 -17.38
CA ALA A 249 28.16 17.09 -16.96
C ALA A 249 29.62 17.28 -16.49
N PHE A 250 30.39 18.13 -17.16
CA PHE A 250 31.75 18.47 -16.74
C PHE A 250 31.76 19.15 -15.36
N HIS A 251 30.92 20.15 -15.14
CA HIS A 251 30.82 20.81 -13.83
C HIS A 251 30.32 19.85 -12.72
N SER A 252 29.48 18.90 -13.05
CA SER A 252 29.03 17.86 -12.10
C SER A 252 30.16 16.92 -11.74
N LEU A 253 31.03 16.57 -12.71
CA LEU A 253 32.21 15.77 -12.49
C LEU A 253 33.19 16.45 -11.51
N LEU A 254 33.40 17.76 -11.68
CA LEU A 254 34.33 18.54 -10.83
C LEU A 254 33.85 18.73 -9.41
N ARG A 255 32.51 18.71 -9.17
CA ARG A 255 31.96 18.83 -7.82
C ARG A 255 32.24 17.62 -6.95
N GLY A 256 32.58 16.47 -7.54
CA GLY A 256 32.85 15.22 -6.84
C GLY A 256 31.62 14.58 -6.18
N PRO A 257 31.69 13.36 -5.71
CA PRO A 257 30.65 12.80 -4.87
C PRO A 257 30.60 13.52 -3.52
N GLU A 258 29.41 13.81 -3.00
CA GLU A 258 29.16 14.47 -1.70
C GLU A 258 29.88 13.83 -0.48
N ASN A 259 30.52 12.70 -0.66
CA ASN A 259 31.19 11.92 0.39
C ASN A 259 32.70 12.20 0.56
N GLY A 260 33.21 13.33 0.05
CA GLY A 260 34.51 13.86 0.48
C GLY A 260 35.79 13.02 0.14
N LYS A 261 35.71 12.02 -0.72
CA LYS A 261 36.90 11.36 -1.26
C LYS A 261 37.37 12.11 -2.52
N GLU A 262 38.36 12.97 -2.38
CA GLU A 262 39.07 13.54 -3.52
C GLU A 262 39.72 12.40 -4.32
N THR A 263 39.21 12.11 -5.49
CA THR A 263 39.86 11.23 -6.46
C THR A 263 40.82 12.08 -7.31
N VAL A 264 42.08 12.03 -7.01
CA VAL A 264 43.11 12.65 -7.86
C VAL A 264 43.20 11.82 -9.14
N ALA A 265 42.61 12.34 -10.22
CA ALA A 265 42.77 11.74 -11.55
C ALA A 265 43.96 12.37 -12.27
N SER A 266 44.89 11.55 -12.73
CA SER A 266 46.01 11.99 -13.61
C SER A 266 45.62 11.68 -15.06
N GLY A 267 46.03 12.57 -15.99
CA GLY A 267 45.74 12.39 -17.41
C GLY A 267 46.02 13.66 -18.21
N SER A 268 45.48 13.72 -19.41
CA SER A 268 45.59 14.86 -20.32
C SER A 268 44.20 15.42 -20.66
N VAL A 269 44.16 16.71 -20.92
CA VAL A 269 42.98 17.43 -21.41
C VAL A 269 43.28 17.96 -22.82
N ALA A 270 42.40 17.69 -23.77
CA ALA A 270 42.45 18.31 -25.10
C ALA A 270 41.23 19.23 -25.28
N VAL A 271 41.46 20.39 -25.83
CA VAL A 271 40.40 21.33 -26.26
C VAL A 271 40.43 21.34 -27.79
N LEU A 272 39.26 21.21 -28.39
CA LEU A 272 39.09 21.17 -29.84
C LEU A 272 38.10 22.27 -30.22
N ASP A 273 38.33 22.92 -31.35
CA ASP A 273 37.42 23.91 -31.94
C ASP A 273 37.23 23.58 -33.43
N ILE A 274 36.05 23.83 -33.97
CA ILE A 274 35.74 23.57 -35.38
C ILE A 274 35.98 24.85 -36.18
N ASP A 275 37.10 24.85 -36.93
CA ASP A 275 37.44 25.93 -37.80
C ASP A 275 36.36 26.22 -38.86
N ASN A 276 36.03 27.50 -39.06
CA ASN A 276 35.14 27.98 -40.10
C ASN A 276 33.66 27.44 -40.00
N LEU A 277 33.20 27.01 -38.82
CA LEU A 277 31.79 26.56 -38.68
C LEU A 277 30.81 27.68 -39.02
N LYS A 278 31.11 28.96 -38.65
CA LYS A 278 30.24 30.08 -38.97
C LYS A 278 30.12 30.29 -40.49
N PRO A 279 31.17 30.40 -41.32
CA PRO A 279 31.05 30.41 -42.75
C PRO A 279 30.26 29.26 -43.37
N ILE A 280 30.42 28.06 -42.85
CA ILE A 280 29.65 26.87 -43.26
C ILE A 280 28.15 27.11 -43.01
N ASN A 281 27.81 27.56 -41.83
CA ASN A 281 26.41 27.88 -41.49
C ASN A 281 25.82 28.95 -42.37
N ASP A 282 26.58 30.04 -42.59
CA ASP A 282 26.13 31.22 -43.36
C ASP A 282 25.97 30.87 -44.86
N THR A 283 26.79 29.97 -45.40
CA THR A 283 26.77 29.61 -46.83
C THR A 283 25.89 28.42 -47.16
N LEU A 284 25.90 27.37 -46.30
CA LEU A 284 25.27 26.06 -46.55
C LEU A 284 24.10 25.75 -45.59
N GLY A 285 23.83 26.67 -44.67
CA GLY A 285 22.75 26.54 -43.69
C GLY A 285 23.11 25.73 -42.47
N HIS A 286 22.41 25.97 -41.36
CA HIS A 286 22.64 25.34 -40.03
C HIS A 286 22.56 23.82 -40.05
N THR A 287 21.74 23.24 -40.94
CA THR A 287 21.69 21.76 -41.08
C THR A 287 22.98 21.14 -41.54
N THR A 288 23.76 21.86 -42.34
CA THR A 288 25.11 21.44 -42.78
C THR A 288 26.13 21.60 -41.66
N GLY A 289 26.06 22.72 -40.93
CA GLY A 289 26.90 22.89 -39.73
C GLY A 289 26.64 21.83 -38.66
N ASP A 290 25.36 21.46 -38.44
CA ASP A 290 25.03 20.37 -37.52
C ASP A 290 25.63 19.03 -37.94
N LYS A 291 25.68 18.76 -39.27
CA LYS A 291 26.35 17.55 -39.80
C LYS A 291 27.86 17.59 -39.53
N ALA A 292 28.51 18.77 -39.73
CA ALA A 292 29.92 18.96 -39.43
C ALA A 292 30.23 18.72 -37.94
N ILE A 293 29.42 19.31 -37.05
CA ILE A 293 29.52 19.11 -35.61
C ILE A 293 29.42 17.63 -35.24
N ARG A 294 28.41 16.92 -35.78
CA ARG A 294 28.27 15.47 -35.56
C ARG A 294 29.43 14.66 -36.12
N ALA A 295 30.00 15.06 -37.25
CA ALA A 295 31.14 14.39 -37.84
C ALA A 295 32.38 14.50 -36.91
N VAL A 296 32.68 15.71 -36.43
CA VAL A 296 33.76 15.95 -35.46
C VAL A 296 33.55 15.16 -34.17
N ALA A 297 32.34 15.18 -33.60
CA ALA A 297 32.04 14.41 -32.40
C ALA A 297 32.28 12.91 -32.60
N ARG A 298 31.84 12.33 -33.72
CA ARG A 298 32.05 10.90 -34.05
C ARG A 298 33.54 10.57 -34.28
N ALA A 299 34.22 11.41 -35.02
CA ALA A 299 35.66 11.24 -35.26
C ALA A 299 36.46 11.29 -33.94
N THR A 300 36.18 12.28 -33.11
CA THR A 300 36.77 12.37 -31.77
C THR A 300 36.44 11.15 -30.91
N ARG A 301 35.19 10.70 -30.92
CA ARG A 301 34.76 9.50 -30.16
C ARG A 301 35.48 8.23 -30.58
N SER A 302 35.84 8.09 -31.86
CA SER A 302 36.63 6.94 -32.36
C SER A 302 38.09 6.93 -31.88
N LEU A 303 38.60 8.07 -31.49
CA LEU A 303 40.00 8.22 -31.00
C LEU A 303 40.14 8.05 -29.49
N VAL A 304 39.05 8.16 -28.73
CA VAL A 304 39.08 8.10 -27.27
C VAL A 304 38.64 6.71 -26.75
N ARG A 305 39.18 6.30 -25.59
CA ARG A 305 38.86 5.02 -24.96
C ARG A 305 37.50 5.08 -24.28
N ALA A 306 36.99 3.92 -23.86
CA ALA A 306 35.73 3.84 -23.11
C ALA A 306 35.78 4.63 -21.78
N ASP A 307 36.93 4.70 -21.14
CA ASP A 307 37.13 5.43 -19.88
C ASP A 307 37.37 6.93 -20.08
N ASP A 308 37.69 7.37 -21.31
CA ASP A 308 37.87 8.78 -21.63
C ASP A 308 36.51 9.48 -21.81
N MET A 309 36.46 10.77 -21.54
CA MET A 309 35.22 11.54 -21.62
C MET A 309 35.29 12.62 -22.69
N LEU A 310 34.28 12.67 -23.56
CA LEU A 310 34.08 13.70 -24.57
C LEU A 310 32.94 14.62 -24.15
N PHE A 311 33.23 15.92 -24.07
CA PHE A 311 32.25 16.96 -23.75
C PHE A 311 32.12 17.92 -24.93
N ARG A 312 30.86 18.32 -25.21
CA ARG A 312 30.63 19.52 -26.03
C ARG A 312 30.51 20.71 -25.10
N TRP A 313 31.47 21.63 -25.22
CA TRP A 313 31.62 22.77 -24.32
C TRP A 313 30.80 23.99 -24.77
N GLY A 314 30.73 24.21 -26.08
CA GLY A 314 30.02 25.29 -26.74
C GLY A 314 29.45 24.88 -28.10
N GLY A 315 29.13 25.82 -28.97
CA GLY A 315 28.58 25.55 -30.29
C GLY A 315 29.49 24.68 -31.15
N ASP A 316 30.76 25.04 -31.21
CA ASP A 316 31.85 24.46 -32.00
C ASP A 316 33.00 23.87 -31.15
N GLU A 317 32.94 24.08 -29.84
CA GLU A 317 34.00 23.69 -28.91
C GLU A 317 33.75 22.33 -28.28
N PHE A 318 34.80 21.49 -28.23
CA PHE A 318 34.82 20.21 -27.54
C PHE A 318 35.93 20.12 -26.54
N LEU A 319 35.73 19.39 -25.45
CA LEU A 319 36.71 19.07 -24.43
C LEU A 319 36.82 17.54 -24.28
N VAL A 320 38.05 17.04 -24.27
CA VAL A 320 38.31 15.61 -24.08
C VAL A 320 39.14 15.42 -22.84
N LEU A 321 38.69 14.59 -21.92
CA LEU A 321 39.45 14.13 -20.78
C LEU A 321 39.99 12.72 -21.07
N MET A 322 41.31 12.57 -21.10
CA MET A 322 41.99 11.29 -21.32
C MET A 322 42.68 10.85 -20.03
N PHE A 323 42.09 9.88 -19.36
CA PHE A 323 42.60 9.40 -18.07
C PHE A 323 43.85 8.53 -18.23
N LYS A 324 44.80 8.70 -17.31
CA LYS A 324 46.07 7.94 -17.26
C LYS A 324 46.85 7.97 -18.59
N LEU A 325 46.69 9.02 -19.40
CA LEU A 325 47.38 9.19 -20.64
C LEU A 325 48.33 10.40 -20.54
N PRO A 326 49.67 10.22 -20.71
CA PRO A 326 50.60 11.33 -20.72
C PRO A 326 50.39 12.26 -21.93
N GLN A 327 50.74 13.54 -21.76
CA GLN A 327 50.57 14.56 -22.78
C GLN A 327 51.15 14.21 -24.16
N PRO A 328 52.39 13.64 -24.32
CA PRO A 328 52.91 13.30 -25.64
C PRO A 328 52.08 12.26 -26.40
N ASP A 329 51.50 11.31 -25.65
CA ASP A 329 50.64 10.27 -26.25
C ASP A 329 49.26 10.80 -26.58
N ALA A 330 48.73 11.73 -25.75
CA ALA A 330 47.49 12.42 -26.01
C ALA A 330 47.60 13.29 -27.27
N SER A 331 48.65 14.08 -27.41
CA SER A 331 48.87 14.89 -28.61
C SER A 331 48.94 14.04 -29.88
N ARG A 332 49.75 12.95 -29.85
CA ARG A 332 49.82 12.01 -30.97
C ARG A 332 48.47 11.39 -31.35
N ARG A 333 47.62 11.18 -30.37
CA ARG A 333 46.26 10.65 -30.59
C ARG A 333 45.37 11.69 -31.24
N MET A 334 45.41 12.94 -30.77
CA MET A 334 44.58 14.03 -31.30
C MET A 334 45.02 14.50 -32.67
N GLU A 335 46.32 14.44 -33.01
CA GLU A 335 46.86 14.72 -34.37
C GLU A 335 46.22 13.86 -35.47
N LYS A 336 45.72 12.65 -35.12
CA LYS A 336 45.03 11.78 -36.07
C LYS A 336 43.62 12.26 -36.41
N LEU A 337 43.05 13.19 -35.64
CA LEU A 337 41.67 13.67 -35.83
C LEU A 337 41.48 14.27 -37.22
N ASN A 338 42.43 15.15 -37.66
CA ASN A 338 42.33 15.78 -38.96
C ASN A 338 42.33 14.75 -40.10
N HIS A 339 43.19 13.72 -39.99
CA HIS A 339 43.28 12.65 -40.98
C HIS A 339 41.94 11.85 -41.06
N ILE A 340 41.34 11.53 -39.90
CA ILE A 340 40.06 10.81 -39.87
C ILE A 340 38.91 11.67 -40.45
N LEU A 341 38.98 12.99 -40.24
CA LEU A 341 37.99 13.91 -40.82
C LEU A 341 38.13 14.03 -42.34
N GLU A 342 39.36 14.10 -42.85
CA GLU A 342 39.66 14.10 -44.30
C GLU A 342 39.19 12.81 -45.00
N GLU A 343 39.35 11.64 -44.36
CA GLU A 343 38.91 10.35 -44.91
C GLU A 343 37.38 10.14 -44.89
N ASN A 344 36.66 10.83 -44.01
CA ASN A 344 35.23 10.59 -43.76
C ASN A 344 34.32 11.77 -44.18
N CYS A 345 34.84 12.82 -44.73
CA CYS A 345 34.17 13.95 -45.38
C CYS A 345 34.46 13.96 -46.87
#